data_ff446a557d90ae14ea5c6a78cef43276
#
_entry.id   ff446a557d90ae14ea5c6a78cef43276
#
_cell.length_a   1.000
_cell.length_b   1.000
_cell.length_c   1.000
_cell.angle_alpha   90.00
_cell.angle_beta   90.00
_cell.angle_gamma   90.00
#
_symmetry.space_group_name_H-M   'P 1'
#
loop_
_entity.id
_entity.type
_entity.pdbx_description
1 polymer ?
#
loop_
_entity_poly.entity_id
_entity_poly.type
_entity_poly.pdbx_seq_one_letter_code
_entity_poly.pdbx_strand_id
1 'polypeptide(L)'
;RLAEEKGWALSWVAVWFIAYALTQAVSLLSFGPMIDRLTPRRLLPWFLMPQAVAMSALWLSNGQWVTPFYLIMTGISSAIASTLATALWVQLFGPAQLARVRSAVEAGMVVASGASPVIMGVLIDHQVTLRLQAMLCLIYIVSASLLATRIKADVPDINF
;
A
#
# COMPACT_ATOMS: atom_id res chain seq x y z
N ARG A 1 -5.00 -0.82 19.00
CA ARG A 1 -3.70 -1.15 19.52
C ARG A 1 -2.66 -0.05 19.35
N LEU A 2 -2.47 0.54 18.16
CA LEU A 2 -1.62 1.73 18.02
C LEU A 2 -2.02 2.83 19.01
N ALA A 3 -3.33 3.08 19.14
CA ALA A 3 -3.89 4.03 20.06
C ALA A 3 -3.65 3.62 21.53
N GLU A 4 -3.80 2.33 21.86
CA GLU A 4 -3.58 1.79 23.19
C GLU A 4 -2.11 1.85 23.61
N GLU A 5 -1.18 1.37 22.76
CA GLU A 5 0.26 1.38 23.03
C GLU A 5 0.82 2.80 23.21
N LYS A 6 0.26 3.76 22.47
CA LYS A 6 0.69 5.17 22.52
C LYS A 6 -0.20 6.06 23.40
N GLY A 7 -1.23 5.51 24.05
CA GLY A 7 -2.15 6.26 24.92
C GLY A 7 -3.01 7.28 24.18
N TRP A 8 -3.33 7.05 22.91
CA TRP A 8 -4.17 7.96 22.12
C TRP A 8 -5.64 7.58 22.21
N ALA A 9 -6.53 8.58 22.16
CA ALA A 9 -7.96 8.31 22.09
C ALA A 9 -8.32 7.59 20.78
N LEU A 10 -9.09 6.50 20.89
CA LEU A 10 -9.54 5.73 19.73
C LEU A 10 -10.38 6.59 18.75
N SER A 11 -11.16 7.53 19.31
CA SER A 11 -11.93 8.51 18.54
C SER A 11 -11.05 9.40 17.65
N TRP A 12 -9.87 9.79 18.14
CA TRP A 12 -8.88 10.54 17.36
C TRP A 12 -8.45 9.77 16.12
N VAL A 13 -8.06 8.52 16.30
CA VAL A 13 -7.67 7.65 15.17
C VAL A 13 -8.82 7.46 14.19
N ALA A 14 -10.04 7.23 14.70
CA ALA A 14 -11.24 7.01 13.87
C ALA A 14 -11.57 8.20 12.96
N VAL A 15 -11.46 9.43 13.47
CA VAL A 15 -11.72 10.64 12.65
C VAL A 15 -10.78 10.73 11.46
N TRP A 16 -9.52 10.33 11.61
CA TRP A 16 -8.55 10.41 10.51
C TRP A 16 -8.72 9.35 9.41
N PHE A 17 -9.57 8.33 9.62
CA PHE A 17 -9.98 7.45 8.53
C PHE A 17 -10.78 8.18 7.43
N ILE A 18 -11.44 9.29 7.78
CA ILE A 18 -12.08 10.16 6.78
C ILE A 18 -11.00 10.78 5.88
N ALA A 19 -9.90 11.25 6.48
CA ALA A 19 -8.78 11.80 5.72
C ALA A 19 -8.14 10.74 4.79
N TYR A 20 -7.99 9.50 5.26
CA TYR A 20 -7.56 8.37 4.43
C TYR A 20 -8.48 8.20 3.20
N ALA A 21 -9.81 8.11 3.41
CA ALA A 21 -10.75 7.89 2.34
C ALA A 21 -10.78 9.05 1.33
N LEU A 22 -10.77 10.29 1.82
CA LEU A 22 -10.72 11.48 0.96
C LEU A 22 -9.41 11.55 0.16
N THR A 23 -8.28 11.30 0.81
CA THR A 23 -6.97 11.30 0.14
C THR A 23 -6.90 10.21 -0.91
N GLN A 24 -7.42 9.01 -0.61
CA GLN A 24 -7.47 7.92 -1.57
C GLN A 24 -8.34 8.29 -2.79
N ALA A 25 -9.53 8.86 -2.58
CA ALA A 25 -10.41 9.28 -3.66
C ALA A 25 -9.78 10.36 -4.55
N VAL A 26 -9.22 11.40 -3.94
CA VAL A 26 -8.53 12.49 -4.67
C VAL A 26 -7.31 11.94 -5.43
N SER A 27 -6.55 11.05 -4.81
CA SER A 27 -5.38 10.43 -5.44
C SER A 27 -5.77 9.56 -6.63
N LEU A 28 -6.84 8.76 -6.53
CA LEU A 28 -7.35 7.97 -7.67
C LEU A 28 -7.66 8.85 -8.88
N LEU A 29 -8.35 9.96 -8.65
CA LEU A 29 -8.69 10.91 -9.72
C LEU A 29 -7.47 11.60 -10.31
N SER A 30 -6.46 11.89 -9.49
CA SER A 30 -5.26 12.62 -9.89
C SER A 30 -4.23 11.73 -10.58
N PHE A 31 -4.01 10.52 -10.04
CA PHE A 31 -2.99 9.61 -10.56
C PHE A 31 -3.45 8.77 -11.75
N GLY A 32 -4.77 8.59 -11.97
CA GLY A 32 -5.29 7.90 -13.14
C GLY A 32 -4.69 8.43 -14.45
N PRO A 33 -4.92 9.70 -14.80
CA PRO A 33 -4.39 10.29 -16.03
C PRO A 33 -2.85 10.36 -16.08
N MET A 34 -2.19 10.39 -14.93
CA MET A 34 -0.73 10.40 -14.84
C MET A 34 -0.15 9.03 -15.17
N ILE A 35 -0.77 7.95 -14.70
CA ILE A 35 -0.34 6.57 -14.95
C ILE A 35 -0.56 6.21 -16.43
N ASP A 36 -1.62 6.72 -17.05
CA ASP A 36 -1.88 6.54 -18.49
C ASP A 36 -0.78 7.16 -19.36
N ARG A 37 -0.16 8.24 -18.90
CA ARG A 37 0.95 8.92 -19.61
C ARG A 37 2.33 8.34 -19.31
N LEU A 38 2.49 7.70 -18.19
CA LEU A 38 3.75 7.12 -17.75
C LEU A 38 3.69 5.61 -17.92
N THR A 39 4.78 5.00 -18.37
CA THR A 39 4.87 3.55 -18.48
C THR A 39 4.69 2.93 -17.07
N PRO A 40 3.66 2.11 -16.82
CA PRO A 40 3.36 1.56 -15.48
C PRO A 40 4.56 0.86 -14.83
N ARG A 41 5.44 0.28 -15.64
CA ARG A 41 6.65 -0.40 -15.18
C ARG A 41 7.68 0.54 -14.54
N ARG A 42 7.80 1.77 -15.04
CA ARG A 42 8.72 2.76 -14.46
C ARG A 42 8.24 3.22 -13.08
N LEU A 43 6.94 3.17 -12.85
CA LEU A 43 6.33 3.54 -11.57
C LEU A 43 6.36 2.40 -10.55
N LEU A 44 6.54 1.13 -11.00
CA LEU A 44 6.51 -0.04 -10.13
C LEU A 44 7.47 0.01 -8.93
N PRO A 45 8.73 0.46 -9.03
CA PRO A 45 9.61 0.59 -7.87
C PRO A 45 9.20 1.70 -6.91
N TRP A 46 8.48 2.71 -7.40
CA TRP A 46 8.20 3.94 -6.67
C TRP A 46 6.82 3.97 -5.99
N PHE A 47 5.90 3.07 -6.38
CA PHE A 47 4.52 3.11 -5.88
C PHE A 47 4.40 2.86 -4.37
N LEU A 48 5.37 2.18 -3.79
CA LEU A 48 5.44 1.92 -2.35
C LEU A 48 6.15 3.02 -1.55
N MET A 49 6.72 4.05 -2.21
CA MET A 49 7.44 5.12 -1.51
C MET A 49 6.58 5.87 -0.47
N PRO A 50 5.33 6.27 -0.75
CA PRO A 50 4.51 6.90 0.27
C PRO A 50 4.29 5.98 1.48
N GLN A 51 4.13 4.68 1.26
CA GLN A 51 3.98 3.71 2.33
C GLN A 51 5.27 3.52 3.13
N ALA A 52 6.44 3.53 2.47
CA ALA A 52 7.74 3.49 3.15
C ALA A 52 7.93 4.71 4.06
N VAL A 53 7.59 5.90 3.58
CA VAL A 53 7.64 7.15 4.36
C VAL A 53 6.68 7.07 5.55
N ALA A 54 5.46 6.57 5.36
CA ALA A 54 4.48 6.37 6.43
C ALA A 54 4.99 5.43 7.53
N MET A 55 5.58 4.29 7.14
CA MET A 55 6.14 3.31 8.08
C MET A 55 7.36 3.86 8.81
N SER A 56 8.21 4.63 8.12
CA SER A 56 9.36 5.29 8.75
C SER A 56 8.93 6.31 9.80
N ALA A 57 7.90 7.11 9.50
CA ALA A 57 7.34 8.05 10.46
C ALA A 57 6.75 7.34 11.69
N LEU A 58 6.06 6.22 11.48
CA LEU A 58 5.49 5.41 12.55
C LEU A 58 6.58 4.78 13.45
N TRP A 59 7.69 4.38 12.84
CA TRP A 59 8.84 3.81 13.55
C TRP A 59 9.61 4.85 14.37
N LEU A 60 9.81 6.05 13.80
CA LEU A 60 10.67 7.09 14.38
C LEU A 60 9.94 7.98 15.39
N SER A 61 8.66 8.23 15.22
CA SER A 61 7.91 9.21 16.01
C SER A 61 6.84 8.58 16.89
N ASN A 62 6.66 9.18 18.08
CA ASN A 62 5.62 8.82 19.04
C ASN A 62 4.50 9.88 19.14
N GLY A 63 4.56 10.95 18.35
CA GLY A 63 3.58 12.03 18.38
C GLY A 63 2.23 11.61 17.77
N GLN A 64 1.13 12.17 18.28
CA GLN A 64 -0.23 11.87 17.79
C GLN A 64 -0.42 12.21 16.30
N TRP A 65 0.32 13.18 15.80
CA TRP A 65 0.29 13.60 14.39
C TRP A 65 0.83 12.57 13.39
N VAL A 66 1.47 11.52 13.87
CA VAL A 66 1.87 10.38 13.03
C VAL A 66 0.65 9.66 12.46
N THR A 67 -0.47 9.60 13.19
CA THR A 67 -1.71 8.94 12.72
C THR A 67 -2.27 9.58 11.45
N PRO A 68 -2.59 10.89 11.41
CA PRO A 68 -3.07 11.50 10.17
C PRO A 68 -2.04 11.39 9.04
N PHE A 69 -0.77 11.60 9.31
CA PHE A 69 0.29 11.47 8.32
C PHE A 69 0.35 10.06 7.73
N TYR A 70 0.33 9.03 8.58
CA TYR A 70 0.31 7.64 8.18
C TYR A 70 -0.91 7.30 7.30
N LEU A 71 -2.10 7.74 7.73
CA LEU A 71 -3.34 7.46 7.01
C LEU A 71 -3.39 8.16 5.64
N ILE A 72 -2.92 9.40 5.55
CA ILE A 72 -2.82 10.14 4.29
C ILE A 72 -1.86 9.44 3.33
N MET A 73 -0.65 9.11 3.78
CA MET A 73 0.35 8.44 2.95
C MET A 73 -0.11 7.05 2.50
N THR A 74 -0.81 6.31 3.38
CA THR A 74 -1.41 5.03 3.04
C THR A 74 -2.53 5.19 2.00
N GLY A 75 -3.35 6.23 2.10
CA GLY A 75 -4.38 6.55 1.10
C GLY A 75 -3.78 6.81 -0.28
N ILE A 76 -2.71 7.60 -0.36
CA ILE A 76 -1.97 7.85 -1.60
C ILE A 76 -1.41 6.55 -2.17
N SER A 77 -0.71 5.76 -1.35
CA SER A 77 -0.10 4.51 -1.78
C SER A 77 -1.14 3.51 -2.30
N SER A 78 -2.28 3.39 -1.61
CA SER A 78 -3.39 2.50 -2.01
C SER A 78 -3.98 2.91 -3.36
N ALA A 79 -4.15 4.22 -3.60
CA ALA A 79 -4.65 4.74 -4.87
C ALA A 79 -3.69 4.42 -6.03
N ILE A 80 -2.40 4.71 -5.83
CA ILE A 80 -1.37 4.43 -6.85
C ILE A 80 -1.30 2.92 -7.12
N ALA A 81 -1.30 2.09 -6.07
CA ALA A 81 -1.21 0.64 -6.19
C ALA A 81 -2.37 0.05 -7.00
N SER A 82 -3.61 0.46 -6.73
CA SER A 82 -4.79 -0.06 -7.42
C SER A 82 -4.82 0.31 -8.90
N THR A 83 -4.47 1.57 -9.23
CA THR A 83 -4.43 2.05 -10.60
C THR A 83 -3.28 1.40 -11.38
N LEU A 84 -2.09 1.35 -10.77
CA LEU A 84 -0.90 0.74 -11.36
C LEU A 84 -1.09 -0.76 -11.60
N ALA A 85 -1.67 -1.49 -10.64
CA ALA A 85 -1.95 -2.91 -10.77
C ALA A 85 -2.89 -3.18 -11.97
N THR A 86 -3.97 -2.41 -12.10
CA THR A 86 -4.92 -2.54 -13.20
C THR A 86 -4.24 -2.31 -14.55
N ALA A 87 -3.44 -1.25 -14.67
CA ALA A 87 -2.70 -0.95 -15.89
C ALA A 87 -1.69 -2.06 -16.26
N LEU A 88 -0.97 -2.60 -15.26
CA LEU A 88 -0.04 -3.72 -15.47
C LEU A 88 -0.76 -5.00 -15.90
N TRP A 89 -1.91 -5.32 -15.33
CA TRP A 89 -2.67 -6.52 -15.71
C TRP A 89 -3.17 -6.43 -17.15
N VAL A 90 -3.63 -5.25 -17.57
CA VAL A 90 -4.01 -5.02 -18.97
C VAL A 90 -2.83 -5.19 -19.90
N GLN A 91 -1.65 -4.68 -19.54
CA GLN A 91 -0.44 -4.82 -20.34
C GLN A 91 0.06 -6.27 -20.45
N LEU A 92 -0.01 -7.04 -19.35
CA LEU A 92 0.54 -8.38 -19.28
C LEU A 92 -0.42 -9.45 -19.86
N PHE A 93 -1.71 -9.30 -19.62
CA PHE A 93 -2.71 -10.34 -19.92
C PHE A 93 -3.74 -9.92 -20.97
N GLY A 94 -3.72 -8.65 -21.35
CA GLY A 94 -4.71 -8.06 -22.26
C GLY A 94 -6.07 -7.79 -21.60
N PRO A 95 -6.91 -6.95 -22.23
CA PRO A 95 -8.21 -6.56 -21.66
C PRO A 95 -9.20 -7.73 -21.54
N ALA A 96 -9.10 -8.73 -22.41
CA ALA A 96 -9.99 -9.90 -22.42
C ALA A 96 -9.84 -10.78 -21.16
N GLN A 97 -8.65 -10.82 -20.55
CA GLN A 97 -8.39 -11.63 -19.36
C GLN A 97 -8.42 -10.83 -18.06
N LEU A 98 -8.61 -9.52 -18.13
CA LEU A 98 -8.56 -8.61 -16.98
C LEU A 98 -9.50 -9.04 -15.84
N ALA A 99 -10.74 -9.40 -16.16
CA ALA A 99 -11.72 -9.83 -15.16
C ALA A 99 -11.26 -11.08 -14.41
N ARG A 100 -10.71 -12.07 -15.12
CA ARG A 100 -10.21 -13.33 -14.54
C ARG A 100 -8.99 -13.09 -13.64
N VAL A 101 -8.04 -12.30 -14.09
CA VAL A 101 -6.84 -11.95 -13.32
C VAL A 101 -7.23 -11.17 -12.07
N ARG A 102 -8.09 -10.16 -12.22
CA ARG A 102 -8.55 -9.35 -11.11
C ARG A 102 -9.28 -10.18 -10.05
N SER A 103 -10.20 -11.06 -10.45
CA SER A 103 -10.93 -11.90 -9.49
C SER A 103 -10.00 -12.84 -8.71
N ALA A 104 -8.97 -13.40 -9.37
CA ALA A 104 -8.00 -14.26 -8.69
C ALA A 104 -7.15 -13.47 -7.66
N VAL A 105 -6.70 -12.27 -8.03
CA VAL A 105 -5.93 -11.41 -7.12
C VAL A 105 -6.81 -10.92 -5.96
N GLU A 106 -8.03 -10.48 -6.22
CA GLU A 106 -8.98 -10.05 -5.18
C GLU A 106 -9.29 -11.19 -4.20
N ALA A 107 -9.47 -12.41 -4.68
CA ALA A 107 -9.65 -13.58 -3.82
C ALA A 107 -8.44 -13.79 -2.89
N GLY A 108 -7.22 -13.67 -3.44
CA GLY A 108 -5.98 -13.71 -2.65
C GLY A 108 -5.90 -12.59 -1.61
N MET A 109 -6.30 -11.38 -1.98
CA MET A 109 -6.36 -10.23 -1.07
C MET A 109 -7.34 -10.43 0.07
N VAL A 110 -8.52 -11.02 -0.19
CA VAL A 110 -9.51 -11.36 0.85
C VAL A 110 -8.93 -12.37 1.85
N VAL A 111 -8.27 -13.42 1.37
CA VAL A 111 -7.61 -14.41 2.22
C VAL A 111 -6.50 -13.76 3.06
N ALA A 112 -5.65 -12.96 2.45
CA ALA A 112 -4.57 -12.25 3.15
C ALA A 112 -5.12 -11.26 4.19
N SER A 113 -6.19 -10.57 3.87
CA SER A 113 -6.87 -9.64 4.78
C SER A 113 -7.47 -10.36 5.99
N GLY A 114 -8.07 -11.54 5.78
CA GLY A 114 -8.58 -12.38 6.87
C GLY A 114 -7.46 -12.98 7.73
N ALA A 115 -6.32 -13.33 7.16
CA ALA A 115 -5.16 -13.84 7.89
C ALA A 115 -4.43 -12.75 8.70
N SER A 116 -4.48 -11.50 8.26
CA SER A 116 -3.73 -10.40 8.86
C SER A 116 -4.02 -10.19 10.36
N PRO A 117 -5.27 -10.16 10.85
CA PRO A 117 -5.55 -10.01 12.28
C PRO A 117 -5.00 -11.18 13.11
N VAL A 118 -5.02 -12.40 12.57
CA VAL A 118 -4.50 -13.60 13.24
C VAL A 118 -2.98 -13.48 13.40
N ILE A 119 -2.27 -13.13 12.32
CA ILE A 119 -0.82 -12.94 12.34
C ILE A 119 -0.46 -11.84 13.34
N MET A 120 -1.18 -10.72 13.31
CA MET A 120 -0.97 -9.62 14.25
C MET A 120 -1.24 -10.03 15.68
N GLY A 121 -2.27 -10.85 15.96
CA GLY A 121 -2.55 -11.41 17.27
C GLY A 121 -1.38 -12.24 17.79
N VAL A 122 -0.88 -13.17 17.00
CA VAL A 122 0.28 -14.00 17.36
C VAL A 122 1.52 -13.15 17.65
N LEU A 123 1.82 -12.16 16.83
CA LEU A 123 2.96 -11.26 17.06
C LEU A 123 2.81 -10.49 18.38
N ILE A 124 1.59 -10.14 18.73
CA ILE A 124 1.25 -9.47 19.98
C ILE A 124 1.48 -10.40 21.19
N ASP A 125 1.02 -11.63 21.10
CA ASP A 125 1.18 -12.63 22.17
C ASP A 125 2.66 -12.93 22.43
N HIS A 126 3.48 -12.88 21.38
CA HIS A 126 4.94 -12.96 21.47
C HIS A 126 5.65 -11.64 21.85
N GLN A 127 4.92 -10.66 22.37
CA GLN A 127 5.46 -9.37 22.83
C GLN A 127 6.19 -8.55 21.73
N VAL A 128 5.90 -8.82 20.46
CA VAL A 128 6.48 -8.04 19.36
C VAL A 128 5.88 -6.64 19.36
N THR A 129 6.70 -5.65 19.65
CA THR A 129 6.28 -4.25 19.73
C THR A 129 5.84 -3.72 18.36
N LEU A 130 4.93 -2.76 18.35
CA LEU A 130 4.47 -2.09 17.13
C LEU A 130 5.65 -1.48 16.33
N ARG A 131 6.66 -0.98 17.04
CA ARG A 131 7.87 -0.42 16.43
C ARG A 131 8.63 -1.48 15.61
N LEU A 132 8.76 -2.70 16.15
CA LEU A 132 9.40 -3.81 15.44
C LEU A 132 8.56 -4.27 14.25
N GLN A 133 7.23 -4.31 14.38
CA GLN A 133 6.32 -4.63 13.28
C GLN A 133 6.43 -3.61 12.14
N ALA A 134 6.47 -2.30 12.46
CA ALA A 134 6.69 -1.24 11.47
C ALA A 134 8.03 -1.38 10.74
N MET A 135 9.09 -1.74 11.46
CA MET A 135 10.41 -2.00 10.88
C MET A 135 10.40 -3.21 9.93
N LEU A 136 9.74 -4.30 10.31
CA LEU A 136 9.59 -5.49 9.44
C LEU A 136 8.81 -5.17 8.17
N CYS A 137 7.74 -4.40 8.28
CA CYS A 137 6.99 -3.91 7.12
C CYS A 137 7.85 -3.01 6.22
N LEU A 138 8.68 -2.15 6.81
CA LEU A 138 9.59 -1.28 6.05
C LEU A 138 10.63 -2.11 5.27
N ILE A 139 11.23 -3.11 5.92
CA ILE A 139 12.17 -4.04 5.27
C ILE A 139 11.49 -4.76 4.10
N TYR A 140 10.25 -5.24 4.29
CA TYR A 140 9.47 -5.88 3.23
C TYR A 140 9.22 -4.92 2.07
N ILE A 141 8.79 -3.68 2.33
CA ILE A 141 8.53 -2.66 1.31
C ILE A 141 9.79 -2.35 0.51
N VAL A 142 10.92 -2.14 1.18
CA VAL A 142 12.20 -1.85 0.52
C VAL A 142 12.64 -3.04 -0.33
N SER A 143 12.55 -4.26 0.20
CA SER A 143 12.91 -5.48 -0.54
C SER A 143 12.01 -5.68 -1.78
N ALA A 144 10.71 -5.47 -1.66
CA ALA A 144 9.76 -5.55 -2.77
C ALA A 144 10.06 -4.48 -3.84
N SER A 145 10.35 -3.24 -3.43
CA SER A 145 10.74 -2.17 -4.35
C SER A 145 12.05 -2.48 -5.10
N LEU A 146 13.05 -3.04 -4.41
CA LEU A 146 14.29 -3.46 -5.02
C LEU A 146 14.09 -4.63 -6.00
N LEU A 147 13.26 -5.60 -5.66
CA LEU A 147 12.91 -6.69 -6.57
C LEU A 147 12.18 -6.16 -7.81
N ALA A 148 11.29 -5.18 -7.63
CA ALA A 148 10.58 -4.55 -8.74
C ALA A 148 11.52 -3.87 -9.75
N THR A 149 12.66 -3.32 -9.30
CA THR A 149 13.66 -2.74 -10.22
C THR A 149 14.35 -3.79 -11.11
N ARG A 150 14.37 -5.05 -10.66
CA ARG A 150 15.01 -6.16 -11.39
C ARG A 150 14.08 -6.83 -12.39
N ILE A 151 12.81 -6.53 -12.41
CA ILE A 151 11.86 -7.03 -13.39
C ILE A 151 12.18 -6.36 -14.72
N LYS A 152 13.12 -6.94 -15.47
CA LYS A 152 13.38 -6.59 -16.86
C LYS A 152 12.18 -7.08 -17.67
N ALA A 153 11.49 -6.16 -18.23
CA ALA A 153 10.34 -6.50 -19.02
C ALA A 153 10.75 -6.70 -20.48
N ASP A 154 10.85 -7.95 -20.89
CA ASP A 154 10.87 -8.38 -22.30
C ASP A 154 9.44 -8.43 -22.90
N VAL A 155 8.58 -7.51 -22.50
CA VAL A 155 7.24 -7.41 -23.11
C VAL A 155 7.24 -6.20 -24.04
N PRO A 156 6.89 -6.36 -25.32
CA PRO A 156 6.90 -5.27 -26.28
C PRO A 156 6.00 -4.12 -25.80
N ASP A 157 6.48 -2.88 -25.97
CA ASP A 157 5.66 -1.70 -25.77
C ASP A 157 4.48 -1.75 -26.73
N ILE A 158 3.31 -2.04 -26.22
CA ILE A 158 2.07 -1.90 -26.96
C ILE A 158 1.76 -0.41 -26.98
N ASN A 159 2.20 0.25 -28.05
CA ASN A 159 1.78 1.62 -28.34
C ASN A 159 0.28 1.59 -28.68
N PHE A 160 -0.52 2.24 -27.84
CA PHE A 160 -1.93 2.55 -28.13
C PHE A 160 -2.04 3.82 -28.95
#